data_fb0b2bf3bc6645aa5d9c8557598c6ccf
#
_entry.id   fb0b2bf3bc6645aa5d9c8557598c6ccf
#
_cell.length_a   1.000
_cell.length_b   1.000
_cell.length_c   1.000
_cell.angle_alpha   90.00
_cell.angle_beta   90.00
_cell.angle_gamma   90.00
#
_symmetry.space_group_name_H-M   'P 1'
#
loop_
_entity.id
_entity.type
_entity.pdbx_description
1 polymer ?
#
loop_
_entity_poly.entity_id
_entity_poly.type
_entity_poly.pdbx_seq_one_letter_code
_entity_poly.pdbx_strand_id
1 'polypeptide(L)'
;KENVDTPYFSVRPETNTTTEARSAYVVVTSDNPEVPNVTIEVVQAGGKEFLTNLTAPVEITDMGTGVVNDVFFSPNQKWLDRPIAMWSLTLLAPGVERSKDWMGYWHYTGVGTRLYIELYSERIVYNDDGEYYLPDGDYAVAADEMDENDHAVLVPFTVKPGEETNGNMSIVGGSWYLEVIGDAEEDVYGDMAPISSGTLHVARSGEEYTLTMDFKDDAGFSITGTCVTKLDNIRVNFFERPDPSEPEEPEDPDEGGELPPFGPPTE
;
A
#
# COMPACT_ATOMS: atom_id res chain seq x y z
N LYS A 1 39.41 -22.83 -39.54
CA LYS A 1 39.07 -21.55 -38.91
C LYS A 1 39.34 -21.74 -37.43
N GLU A 2 40.47 -21.22 -36.95
CA GLU A 2 40.75 -21.17 -35.51
C GLU A 2 39.73 -20.26 -34.87
N ASN A 3 39.06 -20.76 -33.85
CA ASN A 3 38.15 -20.01 -33.01
C ASN A 3 39.02 -19.14 -32.10
N VAL A 4 39.25 -17.89 -32.48
CA VAL A 4 40.00 -16.95 -31.64
C VAL A 4 39.04 -16.59 -30.52
N ASP A 5 39.30 -17.13 -29.33
CA ASP A 5 38.61 -16.70 -28.12
C ASP A 5 38.87 -15.21 -27.91
N THR A 6 37.87 -14.39 -28.20
CA THR A 6 37.98 -12.95 -27.98
C THR A 6 37.87 -12.72 -26.46
N PRO A 7 38.93 -12.23 -25.81
CA PRO A 7 38.91 -11.96 -24.38
C PRO A 7 37.85 -10.89 -24.08
N TYR A 8 37.01 -11.14 -23.07
CA TYR A 8 36.00 -10.19 -22.58
C TYR A 8 36.11 -10.01 -21.09
N PHE A 9 35.67 -8.88 -20.61
CA PHE A 9 35.44 -8.62 -19.19
C PHE A 9 34.00 -8.17 -18.98
N SER A 10 33.45 -8.41 -17.79
CA SER A 10 32.14 -7.97 -17.42
C SER A 10 32.20 -6.95 -16.30
N VAL A 11 31.39 -5.90 -16.41
CA VAL A 11 31.20 -4.92 -15.35
C VAL A 11 29.85 -5.21 -14.70
N ARG A 12 29.84 -5.35 -13.36
CA ARG A 12 28.63 -5.54 -12.57
C ARG A 12 28.55 -4.40 -11.56
N PRO A 13 27.88 -3.29 -11.89
CA PRO A 13 27.70 -2.22 -10.93
C PRO A 13 26.71 -2.66 -9.83
N GLU A 14 26.89 -2.10 -8.65
CA GLU A 14 25.84 -2.16 -7.62
C GLU A 14 24.57 -1.45 -8.10
N THR A 15 23.40 -1.84 -7.58
CA THR A 15 22.13 -1.21 -7.93
C THR A 15 22.21 0.29 -7.66
N ASN A 16 21.77 1.10 -8.61
CA ASN A 16 21.60 2.53 -8.40
C ASN A 16 20.25 2.76 -7.72
N THR A 17 20.28 3.10 -6.44
CA THR A 17 19.08 3.35 -5.62
C THR A 17 18.61 4.81 -5.67
N THR A 18 19.24 5.64 -6.52
CA THR A 18 18.84 7.04 -6.71
C THR A 18 18.06 7.20 -8.01
N THR A 19 17.33 8.31 -8.15
CA THR A 19 16.61 8.67 -9.38
C THR A 19 17.52 9.20 -10.48
N GLU A 20 18.76 9.60 -10.13
CA GLU A 20 19.71 10.18 -11.08
C GLU A 20 20.62 9.13 -11.70
N ALA A 21 20.95 9.31 -12.97
CA ALA A 21 21.95 8.50 -13.62
C ALA A 21 23.34 8.78 -13.00
N ARG A 22 24.15 7.72 -12.88
CA ARG A 22 25.54 7.85 -12.45
C ARG A 22 26.47 7.25 -13.50
N SER A 23 27.68 7.75 -13.60
CA SER A 23 28.70 7.21 -14.50
C SER A 23 29.99 6.88 -13.77
N ALA A 24 30.70 5.93 -14.31
CA ALA A 24 32.03 5.53 -13.89
C ALA A 24 32.89 5.21 -15.12
N TYR A 25 34.20 5.24 -14.96
CA TYR A 25 35.14 4.96 -16.05
C TYR A 25 35.91 3.69 -15.75
N VAL A 26 35.95 2.79 -16.73
CA VAL A 26 36.84 1.62 -16.73
C VAL A 26 38.01 1.92 -17.66
N VAL A 27 39.21 1.90 -17.10
CA VAL A 27 40.45 2.08 -17.90
C VAL A 27 41.10 0.74 -18.13
N VAL A 28 41.14 0.33 -19.37
CA VAL A 28 41.87 -0.89 -19.81
C VAL A 28 43.28 -0.50 -20.19
N THR A 29 44.25 -1.09 -19.50
CA THR A 29 45.67 -0.84 -19.73
C THR A 29 46.35 -2.09 -20.30
N SER A 30 47.45 -1.89 -21.04
CA SER A 30 48.30 -2.95 -21.54
C SER A 30 49.67 -2.84 -20.91
N ASP A 31 50.32 -3.97 -20.64
CA ASP A 31 51.73 -4.02 -20.24
C ASP A 31 52.68 -3.62 -21.38
N ASN A 32 52.21 -3.59 -22.62
CA ASN A 32 52.98 -3.09 -23.75
C ASN A 32 52.80 -1.56 -23.84
N PRO A 33 53.88 -0.77 -23.65
CA PRO A 33 53.80 0.69 -23.67
C PRO A 33 53.42 1.29 -25.04
N GLU A 34 53.48 0.52 -26.10
CA GLU A 34 53.06 0.94 -27.44
C GLU A 34 51.57 0.84 -27.67
N VAL A 35 50.83 0.15 -26.74
CA VAL A 35 49.39 0.01 -26.82
C VAL A 35 48.74 1.08 -25.94
N PRO A 36 47.94 2.00 -26.53
CA PRO A 36 47.31 3.04 -25.76
C PRO A 36 46.24 2.48 -24.81
N ASN A 37 46.10 3.11 -23.65
CA ASN A 37 44.99 2.82 -22.73
C ASN A 37 43.65 3.13 -23.39
N VAL A 38 42.65 2.31 -23.11
CA VAL A 38 41.26 2.52 -23.54
C VAL A 38 40.43 2.85 -22.32
N THR A 39 39.73 3.99 -22.37
CA THR A 39 38.77 4.40 -21.34
C THR A 39 37.35 4.14 -21.84
N ILE A 40 36.60 3.40 -21.07
CA ILE A 40 35.19 3.07 -21.35
C ILE A 40 34.35 3.76 -20.30
N GLU A 41 33.45 4.63 -20.72
CA GLU A 41 32.43 5.17 -19.83
C GLU A 41 31.29 4.16 -19.66
N VAL A 42 30.96 3.86 -18.41
CA VAL A 42 29.77 3.04 -18.04
C VAL A 42 28.77 3.95 -17.40
N VAL A 43 27.63 4.13 -18.04
CA VAL A 43 26.51 4.92 -17.53
C VAL A 43 25.44 3.97 -17.02
N GLN A 44 25.03 4.17 -15.77
CA GLN A 44 23.92 3.46 -15.16
C GLN A 44 22.77 4.46 -14.95
N ALA A 45 21.60 4.19 -15.51
CA ALA A 45 20.40 4.97 -15.28
C ALA A 45 20.03 4.98 -13.78
N GLY A 46 19.25 5.94 -13.35
CA GLY A 46 18.60 5.90 -12.05
C GLY A 46 17.74 4.64 -11.95
N GLY A 47 17.79 3.97 -10.81
CA GLY A 47 17.09 2.71 -10.59
C GLY A 47 15.79 2.87 -9.83
N LYS A 48 15.52 4.07 -9.28
CA LYS A 48 14.28 4.38 -8.57
C LYS A 48 13.35 5.16 -9.49
N GLU A 49 12.27 4.52 -9.89
CA GLU A 49 11.11 5.23 -10.45
C GLU A 49 10.19 5.62 -9.29
N PHE A 50 9.69 6.86 -9.30
CA PHE A 50 8.68 7.27 -8.35
C PHE A 50 7.34 6.67 -8.75
N LEU A 51 6.56 6.24 -7.76
CA LEU A 51 5.20 5.77 -7.96
C LEU A 51 4.22 6.94 -8.08
N THR A 52 4.57 8.08 -7.48
CA THR A 52 3.80 9.31 -7.59
C THR A 52 3.88 9.91 -8.99
N ASN A 53 2.77 10.47 -9.46
CA ASN A 53 2.75 11.38 -10.62
C ASN A 53 2.57 12.85 -10.23
N LEU A 54 2.62 13.17 -8.91
CA LEU A 54 2.57 14.55 -8.44
C LEU A 54 3.76 15.35 -8.98
N THR A 55 3.48 16.59 -9.33
CA THR A 55 4.49 17.56 -9.78
C THR A 55 4.63 18.76 -8.82
N ALA A 56 3.78 18.81 -7.79
CA ALA A 56 3.76 19.85 -6.76
C ALA A 56 3.11 19.32 -5.48
N PRO A 57 3.29 19.97 -4.32
CA PRO A 57 2.57 19.68 -3.09
C PRO A 57 1.05 19.76 -3.28
N VAL A 58 0.32 18.89 -2.58
CA VAL A 58 -1.15 18.84 -2.55
C VAL A 58 -1.67 19.27 -1.19
N GLU A 59 -2.63 20.20 -1.18
CA GLU A 59 -3.45 20.51 -0.02
C GLU A 59 -4.88 19.98 -0.28
N ILE A 60 -5.29 18.97 0.50
CA ILE A 60 -6.62 18.35 0.40
C ILE A 60 -7.62 19.28 1.06
N THR A 61 -8.50 19.90 0.27
CA THR A 61 -9.47 20.89 0.74
C THR A 61 -10.93 20.43 0.59
N ASP A 62 -11.18 19.33 -0.09
CA ASP A 62 -12.50 18.79 -0.41
C ASP A 62 -13.02 17.75 0.59
N MET A 63 -12.20 17.36 1.58
CA MET A 63 -12.53 16.37 2.60
C MET A 63 -12.85 16.97 3.98
N GLY A 64 -13.32 18.22 4.04
CA GLY A 64 -13.61 18.89 5.31
C GLY A 64 -14.65 18.17 6.17
N THR A 65 -15.87 18.06 5.67
CA THR A 65 -17.00 17.38 6.35
C THR A 65 -17.82 16.59 5.35
N GLY A 66 -18.60 15.62 5.84
CA GLY A 66 -19.46 14.80 4.99
C GLY A 66 -18.71 13.74 4.19
N VAL A 67 -17.53 13.40 4.63
CA VAL A 67 -16.69 12.33 4.05
C VAL A 67 -17.38 10.99 4.19
N VAL A 68 -17.54 10.29 3.08
CA VAL A 68 -18.01 8.90 3.09
C VAL A 68 -16.85 7.99 3.44
N ASN A 69 -17.08 7.02 4.29
CA ASN A 69 -16.03 6.08 4.68
C ASN A 69 -16.43 4.62 4.42
N ASP A 70 -15.42 3.78 4.26
CA ASP A 70 -15.52 2.33 4.31
C ASP A 70 -14.35 1.82 5.14
N VAL A 71 -14.65 1.21 6.26
CA VAL A 71 -13.65 0.77 7.22
C VAL A 71 -13.62 -0.73 7.28
N PHE A 72 -12.45 -1.30 7.02
CA PHE A 72 -12.17 -2.69 7.27
C PHE A 72 -11.28 -2.77 8.51
N PHE A 73 -11.70 -3.59 9.47
CA PHE A 73 -11.06 -3.70 10.76
C PHE A 73 -10.78 -5.15 11.14
N SER A 74 -9.56 -5.46 11.50
CA SER A 74 -9.15 -6.76 12.01
C SER A 74 -8.65 -6.63 13.44
N PRO A 75 -9.47 -7.02 14.46
CA PRO A 75 -9.17 -6.77 15.86
C PRO A 75 -8.09 -7.68 16.44
N ASN A 76 -7.82 -8.80 15.80
CA ASN A 76 -6.94 -9.82 16.32
C ASN A 76 -5.99 -10.34 15.26
N GLN A 77 -4.76 -9.88 15.31
CA GLN A 77 -3.65 -10.58 14.64
C GLN A 77 -3.06 -11.59 15.63
N LYS A 78 -3.82 -12.66 15.98
CA LYS A 78 -3.43 -13.67 16.99
C LYS A 78 -2.10 -14.39 16.67
N TRP A 79 -1.71 -14.37 15.40
CA TRP A 79 -0.44 -14.95 14.93
C TRP A 79 0.78 -14.06 15.19
N LEU A 80 0.55 -12.82 15.62
CA LEU A 80 1.54 -11.94 16.18
C LEU A 80 1.34 -12.01 17.69
N ASP A 81 2.35 -12.38 18.47
CA ASP A 81 2.32 -12.46 19.94
C ASP A 81 1.94 -11.12 20.64
N ARG A 82 1.46 -10.14 19.85
CA ARG A 82 1.03 -8.82 20.31
C ARG A 82 -0.39 -8.54 19.85
N PRO A 83 -1.23 -7.98 20.72
CA PRO A 83 -2.58 -7.57 20.37
C PRO A 83 -2.56 -6.28 19.54
N ILE A 84 -2.43 -6.40 18.25
CA ILE A 84 -2.44 -5.28 17.29
C ILE A 84 -3.71 -5.36 16.46
N ALA A 85 -4.34 -4.21 16.27
CA ALA A 85 -5.47 -4.06 15.37
C ALA A 85 -5.04 -3.40 14.06
N MET A 86 -5.50 -3.92 12.95
CA MET A 86 -5.29 -3.36 11.62
C MET A 86 -6.56 -2.68 11.13
N TRP A 87 -6.40 -1.49 10.57
CA TRP A 87 -7.46 -0.69 9.98
C TRP A 87 -7.13 -0.37 8.53
N SER A 88 -8.11 -0.53 7.66
CA SER A 88 -8.05 -0.02 6.30
C SER A 88 -9.18 0.98 6.11
N LEU A 89 -8.84 2.24 5.99
CA LEU A 89 -9.77 3.34 5.82
C LEU A 89 -9.83 3.73 4.34
N THR A 90 -11.01 3.68 3.73
CA THR A 90 -11.26 4.32 2.44
C THR A 90 -12.12 5.55 2.69
N LEU A 91 -11.55 6.74 2.53
CA LEU A 91 -12.21 8.02 2.74
C LEU A 91 -12.45 8.67 1.38
N LEU A 92 -13.69 9.10 1.14
CA LEU A 92 -14.12 9.70 -0.13
C LEU A 92 -14.63 11.11 0.10
N ALA A 93 -14.12 12.07 -0.64
CA ALA A 93 -14.69 13.41 -0.70
C ALA A 93 -16.17 13.35 -1.14
N PRO A 94 -17.02 14.31 -0.72
CA PRO A 94 -18.45 14.30 -1.05
C PRO A 94 -18.80 14.24 -2.54
N GLY A 95 -17.82 14.64 -3.42
CA GLY A 95 -17.97 14.57 -4.87
C GLY A 95 -17.61 13.22 -5.49
N VAL A 96 -17.17 12.26 -4.68
CA VAL A 96 -16.78 10.92 -5.13
C VAL A 96 -17.85 9.91 -4.70
N GLU A 97 -18.34 9.16 -5.66
CA GLU A 97 -19.29 8.07 -5.43
C GLU A 97 -18.58 6.73 -5.68
N ARG A 98 -19.09 5.67 -5.05
CA ARG A 98 -18.63 4.31 -5.29
C ARG A 98 -19.78 3.38 -5.65
N SER A 99 -19.51 2.46 -6.53
CA SER A 99 -20.42 1.39 -6.92
C SER A 99 -19.68 0.07 -7.04
N LYS A 100 -20.42 -1.04 -7.11
CA LYS A 100 -19.82 -2.34 -7.44
C LYS A 100 -20.18 -2.73 -8.85
N ASP A 101 -19.22 -3.29 -9.56
CA ASP A 101 -19.49 -3.95 -10.82
C ASP A 101 -20.21 -5.30 -10.61
N TRP A 102 -20.48 -5.98 -11.72
CA TRP A 102 -21.14 -7.31 -11.71
C TRP A 102 -20.28 -8.42 -11.08
N MET A 103 -18.96 -8.22 -10.95
CA MET A 103 -18.03 -9.13 -10.26
C MET A 103 -17.86 -8.78 -8.78
N GLY A 104 -18.43 -7.66 -8.34
CA GLY A 104 -18.36 -7.18 -6.95
C GLY A 104 -17.14 -6.32 -6.63
N TYR A 105 -16.35 -5.91 -7.63
CA TYR A 105 -15.27 -4.95 -7.45
C TYR A 105 -15.80 -3.53 -7.29
N TRP A 106 -15.11 -2.74 -6.47
CA TRP A 106 -15.45 -1.35 -6.27
C TRP A 106 -14.92 -0.47 -7.40
N HIS A 107 -15.78 0.38 -7.94
CA HIS A 107 -15.46 1.46 -8.85
C HIS A 107 -15.78 2.80 -8.22
N TYR A 108 -14.98 3.79 -8.54
CA TYR A 108 -15.08 5.15 -8.02
C TYR A 108 -15.32 6.10 -9.16
N THR A 109 -16.34 6.95 -9.04
CA THR A 109 -16.78 7.90 -10.04
C THR A 109 -16.96 9.29 -9.45
N GLY A 110 -17.07 10.31 -10.28
CA GLY A 110 -17.20 11.70 -9.85
C GLY A 110 -15.87 12.43 -9.83
N VAL A 111 -15.77 13.48 -9.04
CA VAL A 111 -14.55 14.31 -8.94
C VAL A 111 -14.26 14.62 -7.49
N GLY A 112 -13.02 14.35 -7.07
CA GLY A 112 -12.56 14.66 -5.71
C GLY A 112 -11.52 13.69 -5.18
N THR A 113 -11.16 13.89 -3.94
CA THR A 113 -10.13 13.10 -3.25
C THR A 113 -10.68 11.76 -2.78
N ARG A 114 -9.91 10.70 -3.03
CA ARG A 114 -9.98 9.40 -2.38
C ARG A 114 -8.70 9.17 -1.60
N LEU A 115 -8.83 8.91 -0.29
CA LEU A 115 -7.72 8.44 0.53
C LEU A 115 -7.94 6.98 0.88
N TYR A 116 -6.89 6.19 0.70
CA TYR A 116 -6.81 4.85 1.22
C TYR A 116 -5.68 4.81 2.26
N ILE A 117 -6.01 4.47 3.51
CA ILE A 117 -5.06 4.48 4.62
C ILE A 117 -5.10 3.14 5.33
N GLU A 118 -3.98 2.43 5.31
CA GLU A 118 -3.74 1.26 6.16
C GLU A 118 -2.95 1.69 7.39
N LEU A 119 -3.44 1.34 8.57
CA LEU A 119 -2.77 1.69 9.81
C LEU A 119 -2.95 0.62 10.89
N TYR A 120 -2.07 0.66 11.85
CA TYR A 120 -2.05 -0.25 12.98
C TYR A 120 -2.26 0.51 14.28
N SER A 121 -3.15 0.01 15.13
CA SER A 121 -3.36 0.52 16.48
C SER A 121 -3.09 -0.57 17.52
N GLU A 122 -2.99 -0.17 18.78
CA GLU A 122 -3.08 -1.13 19.87
C GLU A 122 -4.43 -1.84 19.81
N ARG A 123 -4.47 -3.02 20.46
CA ARG A 123 -5.73 -3.76 20.59
C ARG A 123 -6.78 -2.85 21.20
N ILE A 124 -7.89 -2.74 20.51
CA ILE A 124 -9.00 -1.93 20.94
C ILE A 124 -9.66 -2.54 22.17
N VAL A 125 -9.87 -1.67 23.13
CA VAL A 125 -10.87 -1.87 24.16
C VAL A 125 -12.19 -1.37 23.57
N TYR A 126 -13.22 -2.21 23.57
CA TYR A 126 -14.58 -1.78 23.24
C TYR A 126 -14.92 -0.56 24.10
N ASN A 127 -15.66 0.41 23.53
CA ASN A 127 -16.33 1.37 24.38
C ASN A 127 -17.39 0.66 25.24
N ASP A 128 -18.00 1.37 26.18
CA ASP A 128 -19.03 0.80 27.09
C ASP A 128 -20.24 0.22 26.32
N ASP A 129 -20.46 0.62 25.07
CA ASP A 129 -21.52 0.16 24.17
C ASP A 129 -21.11 -1.06 23.34
N GLY A 130 -19.86 -1.52 23.44
CA GLY A 130 -19.34 -2.66 22.70
C GLY A 130 -18.92 -2.34 21.26
N GLU A 131 -18.78 -1.08 20.92
CA GLU A 131 -18.35 -0.64 19.59
C GLU A 131 -16.85 -0.51 19.47
N TYR A 132 -16.32 -0.79 18.26
CA TYR A 132 -14.91 -0.56 17.95
C TYR A 132 -14.66 0.92 17.66
N TYR A 133 -13.53 1.42 18.08
CA TYR A 133 -13.10 2.78 17.78
C TYR A 133 -11.60 2.82 17.46
N LEU A 134 -11.21 3.75 16.58
CA LEU A 134 -9.82 4.05 16.30
C LEU A 134 -9.27 4.92 17.44
N PRO A 135 -8.19 4.49 18.13
CA PRO A 135 -7.60 5.28 19.21
C PRO A 135 -7.06 6.63 18.75
N ASP A 136 -7.20 7.64 19.60
CA ASP A 136 -6.59 8.95 19.42
C ASP A 136 -5.07 8.84 19.45
N GLY A 137 -4.37 9.64 18.65
CA GLY A 137 -2.92 9.68 18.66
C GLY A 137 -2.30 10.10 17.33
N ASP A 138 -0.99 10.10 17.33
CA ASP A 138 -0.16 10.35 16.15
C ASP A 138 0.31 9.02 15.58
N TYR A 139 -0.06 8.76 14.34
CA TYR A 139 0.30 7.57 13.59
C TYR A 139 1.40 7.93 12.60
N ALA A 140 2.63 7.52 12.86
CA ALA A 140 3.76 7.80 11.98
C ALA A 140 3.75 6.84 10.78
N VAL A 141 4.05 7.36 9.59
CA VAL A 141 4.26 6.50 8.42
C VAL A 141 5.57 5.75 8.58
N ALA A 142 5.49 4.42 8.64
CA ALA A 142 6.65 3.54 8.79
C ALA A 142 6.43 2.23 8.05
N ALA A 143 7.46 1.75 7.37
CA ALA A 143 7.45 0.41 6.80
C ALA A 143 7.41 -0.65 7.91
N ASP A 144 6.80 -1.79 7.60
CA ASP A 144 6.83 -2.94 8.50
C ASP A 144 8.28 -3.37 8.74
N GLU A 145 8.64 -3.57 9.99
CA GLU A 145 9.90 -4.22 10.34
C GLU A 145 9.76 -5.72 10.07
N MET A 146 10.86 -6.38 9.72
CA MET A 146 10.88 -7.82 9.56
C MET A 146 11.59 -8.47 10.75
N ASP A 147 11.04 -9.56 11.26
CA ASP A 147 11.70 -10.39 12.26
C ASP A 147 12.79 -11.27 11.63
N GLU A 148 13.47 -12.07 12.45
CA GLU A 148 14.53 -13.00 12.01
C GLU A 148 14.05 -14.11 11.06
N ASN A 149 12.73 -14.28 10.90
CA ASN A 149 12.09 -15.29 10.05
C ASN A 149 11.38 -14.64 8.84
N ASP A 150 11.69 -13.38 8.52
CA ASP A 150 11.05 -12.59 7.45
C ASP A 150 9.51 -12.39 7.63
N HIS A 151 9.04 -12.38 8.88
CA HIS A 151 7.65 -12.01 9.16
C HIS A 151 7.54 -10.53 9.50
N ALA A 152 6.49 -9.88 9.01
CA ALA A 152 6.21 -8.48 9.32
C ALA A 152 5.92 -8.28 10.81
N VAL A 153 6.66 -7.36 11.41
CA VAL A 153 6.43 -6.92 12.79
C VAL A 153 5.61 -5.64 12.75
N LEU A 154 4.30 -5.77 13.00
CA LEU A 154 3.40 -4.63 13.00
C LEU A 154 3.61 -3.80 14.28
N VAL A 155 3.74 -2.50 14.13
CA VAL A 155 3.96 -1.55 15.23
C VAL A 155 2.70 -0.71 15.42
N PRO A 156 2.12 -0.63 16.64
CA PRO A 156 0.98 0.26 16.90
C PRO A 156 1.32 1.72 16.62
N PHE A 157 0.31 2.52 16.30
CA PHE A 157 0.43 3.93 15.94
C PHE A 157 1.31 4.18 14.71
N THR A 158 1.22 3.27 13.74
CA THR A 158 1.86 3.45 12.44
C THR A 158 0.84 3.42 11.30
N VAL A 159 1.17 4.15 10.25
CA VAL A 159 0.53 4.09 8.93
C VAL A 159 1.45 3.30 8.01
N LYS A 160 0.93 2.30 7.33
CA LYS A 160 1.68 1.53 6.35
C LYS A 160 1.92 2.37 5.09
N PRO A 161 3.17 2.55 4.64
CA PRO A 161 3.45 3.31 3.42
C PRO A 161 2.84 2.64 2.18
N GLY A 162 2.56 3.44 1.16
CA GLY A 162 2.09 2.95 -0.13
C GLY A 162 3.18 2.17 -0.86
N GLU A 163 2.80 1.04 -1.43
CA GLU A 163 3.68 0.12 -2.13
C GLU A 163 3.11 -0.23 -3.50
N GLU A 164 3.99 -0.48 -4.47
CA GLU A 164 3.59 -1.09 -5.74
C GLU A 164 3.32 -2.58 -5.52
N THR A 165 2.13 -3.03 -5.86
CA THR A 165 1.80 -4.45 -5.80
C THR A 165 1.87 -5.09 -7.17
N ASN A 166 2.99 -5.77 -7.48
CA ASN A 166 3.17 -6.71 -8.60
C ASN A 166 2.70 -6.24 -9.98
N GLY A 167 2.79 -4.93 -10.28
CA GLY A 167 2.48 -4.38 -11.61
C GLY A 167 0.99 -4.43 -11.99
N ASN A 168 0.11 -4.78 -11.06
CA ASN A 168 -1.34 -4.69 -11.27
C ASN A 168 -1.89 -3.49 -10.52
N MET A 169 -2.08 -2.38 -11.20
CA MET A 169 -2.56 -1.10 -10.67
C MET A 169 -3.93 -1.17 -9.97
N SER A 170 -4.64 -2.29 -10.05
CA SER A 170 -5.94 -2.46 -9.40
C SER A 170 -5.86 -2.79 -7.91
N ILE A 171 -4.67 -3.14 -7.38
CA ILE A 171 -4.46 -3.46 -5.97
C ILE A 171 -3.29 -2.63 -5.46
N VAL A 172 -3.59 -1.48 -4.90
CA VAL A 172 -2.63 -0.60 -4.23
C VAL A 172 -2.41 -1.15 -2.83
N GLY A 173 -1.18 -1.54 -2.50
CA GLY A 173 -0.81 -1.92 -1.14
C GLY A 173 -0.44 -0.69 -0.31
N GLY A 174 -0.72 -0.73 1.00
CA GLY A 174 -0.44 0.39 1.91
C GLY A 174 -1.32 1.61 1.68
N SER A 175 -0.81 2.81 1.99
CA SER A 175 -1.61 4.04 2.00
C SER A 175 -1.37 4.93 0.79
N TRP A 176 -2.45 5.51 0.24
CA TRP A 176 -2.41 6.26 -1.01
C TRP A 176 -3.32 7.48 -1.00
N TYR A 177 -2.85 8.54 -1.65
CA TYR A 177 -3.65 9.67 -2.13
C TYR A 177 -4.01 9.43 -3.59
N LEU A 178 -5.27 9.62 -3.95
CA LEU A 178 -5.81 9.42 -5.29
C LEU A 178 -6.80 10.54 -5.61
N GLU A 179 -6.66 11.16 -6.78
CA GLU A 179 -7.64 12.11 -7.31
C GLU A 179 -8.55 11.38 -8.31
N VAL A 180 -9.84 11.28 -8.00
CA VAL A 180 -10.85 10.75 -8.92
C VAL A 180 -11.28 11.87 -9.85
N ILE A 181 -11.25 11.62 -11.19
CA ILE A 181 -11.44 12.66 -12.21
C ILE A 181 -12.56 12.38 -13.22
N GLY A 182 -13.48 11.49 -12.94
CA GLY A 182 -14.60 11.30 -13.88
C GLY A 182 -15.43 10.04 -13.70
N ASP A 183 -16.28 9.80 -14.70
CA ASP A 183 -17.17 8.66 -14.80
C ASP A 183 -16.49 7.59 -15.70
N ALA A 184 -15.56 6.85 -15.16
CA ALA A 184 -14.94 5.79 -15.95
C ALA A 184 -15.49 4.43 -15.54
N GLU A 185 -15.77 3.57 -16.52
CA GLU A 185 -15.95 2.13 -16.31
C GLU A 185 -14.65 1.49 -15.76
N GLU A 186 -13.54 2.20 -15.90
CA GLU A 186 -12.23 1.89 -15.32
C GLU A 186 -11.87 2.96 -14.30
N ASP A 187 -11.26 2.57 -13.17
CA ASP A 187 -10.76 3.51 -12.17
C ASP A 187 -9.74 4.46 -12.81
N VAL A 188 -10.19 5.67 -13.15
CA VAL A 188 -9.31 6.71 -13.73
C VAL A 188 -8.97 7.70 -12.65
N TYR A 189 -7.68 7.79 -12.36
CA TYR A 189 -7.13 8.74 -11.42
C TYR A 189 -6.38 9.83 -12.17
N GLY A 190 -6.51 11.06 -11.70
CA GLY A 190 -5.67 12.17 -12.06
C GLY A 190 -4.33 12.09 -11.35
N ASP A 191 -4.17 12.91 -10.34
CA ASP A 191 -3.02 12.82 -9.46
C ASP A 191 -3.13 11.59 -8.55
N MET A 192 -2.01 10.86 -8.38
CA MET A 192 -1.90 9.74 -7.47
C MET A 192 -0.52 9.69 -6.83
N ALA A 193 -0.49 9.35 -5.55
CA ALA A 193 0.75 9.30 -4.80
C ALA A 193 0.71 8.28 -3.65
N PRO A 194 1.75 7.46 -3.47
CA PRO A 194 1.91 6.65 -2.28
C PRO A 194 2.24 7.57 -1.09
N ILE A 195 1.67 7.28 0.06
CA ILE A 195 2.08 7.92 1.31
C ILE A 195 3.38 7.26 1.77
N SER A 196 4.51 7.98 1.75
CA SER A 196 5.83 7.39 2.01
C SER A 196 6.45 7.83 3.34
N SER A 197 6.03 8.98 3.88
CA SER A 197 6.46 9.48 5.18
C SER A 197 5.48 10.51 5.75
N GLY A 198 5.67 10.88 7.02
CA GLY A 198 4.84 11.88 7.69
C GLY A 198 3.99 11.28 8.80
N THR A 199 2.88 11.93 9.13
CA THR A 199 2.05 11.59 10.29
C THR A 199 0.57 11.79 9.98
N LEU A 200 -0.27 10.89 10.47
CA LEU A 200 -1.71 11.07 10.61
C LEU A 200 -2.01 11.36 12.08
N HIS A 201 -2.53 12.53 12.38
CA HIS A 201 -3.07 12.83 13.70
C HIS A 201 -4.55 12.47 13.76
N VAL A 202 -4.92 11.61 14.71
CA VAL A 202 -6.28 11.15 14.96
C VAL A 202 -6.79 11.76 16.25
N ALA A 203 -7.88 12.52 16.20
CA ALA A 203 -8.58 13.03 17.38
C ALA A 203 -10.06 12.66 17.30
N ARG A 204 -10.61 12.11 18.39
CA ARG A 204 -12.02 11.70 18.49
C ARG A 204 -12.79 12.57 19.47
N SER A 205 -14.01 12.96 19.09
CA SER A 205 -14.96 13.64 19.96
C SER A 205 -16.34 13.00 19.82
N GLY A 206 -16.70 12.17 20.77
CA GLY A 206 -17.90 11.34 20.68
C GLY A 206 -17.79 10.31 19.55
N GLU A 207 -18.66 10.38 18.56
CA GLU A 207 -18.64 9.52 17.36
C GLU A 207 -17.82 10.12 16.20
N GLU A 208 -17.40 11.38 16.31
CA GLU A 208 -16.77 12.12 15.24
C GLU A 208 -15.25 12.07 15.36
N TYR A 209 -14.58 11.86 14.23
CA TYR A 209 -13.13 11.84 14.10
C TYR A 209 -12.65 13.04 13.31
N THR A 210 -11.61 13.67 13.80
CA THR A 210 -10.81 14.63 13.04
C THR A 210 -9.51 13.96 12.68
N LEU A 211 -9.28 13.77 11.38
CA LEU A 211 -8.08 13.15 10.83
C LEU A 211 -7.27 14.25 10.15
N THR A 212 -6.10 14.59 10.70
CA THR A 212 -5.21 15.61 10.13
C THR A 212 -3.99 14.93 9.54
N MET A 213 -3.76 15.18 8.27
CA MET A 213 -2.70 14.58 7.46
C MET A 213 -1.54 15.56 7.29
N ASP A 214 -0.35 15.10 7.58
CA ASP A 214 0.92 15.76 7.24
C ASP A 214 1.84 14.70 6.63
N PHE A 215 1.57 14.38 5.38
CA PHE A 215 2.25 13.32 4.65
C PHE A 215 3.20 13.86 3.60
N LYS A 216 4.06 12.97 3.11
CA LYS A 216 4.85 13.15 1.88
C LYS A 216 4.78 11.90 1.05
N ASP A 217 4.82 12.09 -0.25
CA ASP A 217 4.95 11.02 -1.23
C ASP A 217 6.41 10.50 -1.35
N ASP A 218 6.66 9.57 -2.25
CA ASP A 218 7.97 8.98 -2.49
C ASP A 218 8.94 9.89 -3.27
N ALA A 219 8.45 10.99 -3.87
CA ALA A 219 9.25 12.07 -4.46
C ALA A 219 9.52 13.22 -3.48
N GLY A 220 8.86 13.23 -2.31
CA GLY A 220 9.02 14.24 -1.25
C GLY A 220 8.01 15.40 -1.31
N PHE A 221 7.02 15.36 -2.20
CA PHE A 221 5.94 16.35 -2.20
C PHE A 221 5.04 16.17 -1.00
N SER A 222 4.66 17.28 -0.37
CA SER A 222 3.75 17.27 0.77
C SER A 222 2.31 17.00 0.33
N ILE A 223 1.60 16.18 1.10
CA ILE A 223 0.17 15.88 0.98
C ILE A 223 -0.46 16.19 2.33
N THR A 224 -1.15 17.32 2.44
CA THR A 224 -1.68 17.82 3.70
C THR A 224 -3.18 18.03 3.62
N GLY A 225 -3.86 17.96 4.76
CA GLY A 225 -5.29 18.23 4.84
C GLY A 225 -5.90 17.78 6.14
N THR A 226 -7.18 18.07 6.31
CA THR A 226 -7.96 17.64 7.47
C THR A 226 -9.33 17.19 7.00
N CYS A 227 -9.78 16.03 7.48
CA CYS A 227 -11.16 15.61 7.30
C CYS A 227 -11.83 15.32 8.63
N VAL A 228 -13.16 15.53 8.65
CA VAL A 228 -14.01 15.24 9.80
C VAL A 228 -15.05 14.23 9.35
N THR A 229 -15.09 13.07 10.00
CA THR A 229 -15.96 11.97 9.61
C THR A 229 -16.37 11.13 10.82
N LYS A 230 -17.42 10.33 10.65
CA LYS A 230 -17.74 9.22 11.57
C LYS A 230 -17.23 7.93 10.94
N LEU A 231 -16.65 7.04 11.75
CA LEU A 231 -16.26 5.70 11.32
C LEU A 231 -17.37 4.72 11.72
N ASP A 232 -18.52 4.81 11.06
CA ASP A 232 -19.76 4.10 11.40
C ASP A 232 -20.02 2.84 10.54
N ASN A 233 -19.30 2.67 9.44
CA ASN A 233 -19.43 1.52 8.53
C ASN A 233 -18.30 0.48 8.73
N ILE A 234 -18.01 0.13 9.99
CA ILE A 234 -16.91 -0.75 10.32
C ILE A 234 -17.26 -2.19 9.98
N ARG A 235 -16.58 -2.77 9.00
CA ARG A 235 -16.66 -4.20 8.70
C ARG A 235 -15.56 -4.93 9.46
N VAL A 236 -15.96 -5.76 10.40
CA VAL A 236 -15.02 -6.52 11.25
C VAL A 236 -14.68 -7.83 10.58
N ASN A 237 -13.39 -8.08 10.42
CA ASN A 237 -12.87 -9.36 9.95
C ASN A 237 -12.32 -10.16 11.13
N PHE A 238 -13.02 -11.22 11.49
CA PHE A 238 -12.55 -12.18 12.49
C PHE A 238 -11.77 -13.32 11.80
N PHE A 239 -10.58 -13.03 11.26
CA PHE A 239 -9.68 -14.12 10.93
C PHE A 239 -9.14 -14.71 12.24
N GLU A 240 -9.87 -15.64 12.82
CA GLU A 240 -9.31 -16.56 13.78
C GLU A 240 -8.53 -17.59 12.99
N ARG A 241 -7.22 -17.51 13.02
CA ARG A 241 -6.40 -18.65 12.61
C ARG A 241 -6.71 -19.75 13.63
N PRO A 242 -7.05 -20.97 13.21
CA PRO A 242 -7.22 -22.09 14.13
C PRO A 242 -6.00 -22.16 15.05
N ASP A 243 -6.22 -22.24 16.35
CA ASP A 243 -5.13 -22.43 17.30
C ASP A 243 -4.40 -23.74 16.91
N PRO A 244 -3.10 -23.71 16.58
CA PRO A 244 -2.39 -24.94 16.22
C PRO A 244 -2.35 -25.96 17.34
N SER A 245 -2.77 -25.60 18.56
CA SER A 245 -2.95 -26.49 19.70
C SER A 245 -4.37 -27.05 19.84
N GLU A 246 -5.37 -26.51 19.12
CA GLU A 246 -6.68 -27.14 19.02
C GLU A 246 -6.56 -28.33 18.08
N PRO A 247 -6.98 -29.53 18.52
CA PRO A 247 -7.03 -30.70 17.63
C PRO A 247 -7.96 -30.34 16.47
N GLU A 248 -7.48 -30.54 15.22
CA GLU A 248 -8.32 -30.41 14.04
C GLU A 248 -9.62 -31.20 14.29
N GLU A 249 -10.77 -30.51 14.25
CA GLU A 249 -12.04 -31.20 14.29
C GLU A 249 -11.99 -32.26 13.16
N PRO A 250 -12.30 -33.53 13.45
CA PRO A 250 -12.27 -34.55 12.42
C PRO A 250 -13.20 -34.10 11.28
N GLU A 251 -12.64 -34.00 10.08
CA GLU A 251 -13.42 -33.72 8.87
C GLU A 251 -14.63 -34.66 8.87
N ASP A 252 -15.84 -34.06 8.87
CA ASP A 252 -17.07 -34.86 8.78
C ASP A 252 -17.01 -35.62 7.45
N PRO A 253 -16.90 -36.96 7.47
CA PRO A 253 -16.77 -37.74 6.25
C PRO A 253 -18.01 -37.67 5.34
N ASP A 254 -19.08 -36.99 5.77
CA ASP A 254 -20.30 -36.80 5.01
C ASP A 254 -20.42 -35.45 4.30
N GLU A 255 -19.47 -34.50 4.47
CA GLU A 255 -19.46 -33.26 3.69
C GLU A 255 -18.86 -33.39 2.27
N GLY A 256 -18.63 -34.58 1.80
CA GLY A 256 -18.37 -34.92 0.40
C GLY A 256 -19.63 -34.76 -0.46
N GLY A 257 -20.31 -33.58 -0.37
CA GLY A 257 -21.44 -33.21 -1.22
C GLY A 257 -20.99 -33.20 -2.69
N GLU A 258 -21.47 -34.17 -3.46
CA GLU A 258 -21.35 -34.20 -4.91
C GLU A 258 -21.76 -32.85 -5.49
N LEU A 259 -20.79 -32.16 -6.16
CA LEU A 259 -21.10 -31.03 -7.02
C LEU A 259 -22.17 -31.49 -8.04
N PRO A 260 -23.29 -30.78 -8.19
CA PRO A 260 -24.29 -31.11 -9.17
C PRO A 260 -23.64 -31.14 -10.57
N PRO A 261 -23.96 -32.12 -11.42
CA PRO A 261 -23.40 -32.23 -12.75
C PRO A 261 -23.77 -30.96 -13.56
N PHE A 262 -22.77 -30.29 -14.13
CA PHE A 262 -22.96 -29.26 -15.13
C PHE A 262 -23.60 -29.92 -16.37
N GLY A 263 -24.93 -29.88 -16.44
CA GLY A 263 -25.67 -30.21 -17.67
C GLY A 263 -25.70 -28.96 -18.58
N PRO A 264 -25.53 -29.13 -19.92
CA PRO A 264 -25.69 -28.02 -20.85
C PRO A 264 -27.16 -27.55 -20.83
N PRO A 265 -27.41 -26.24 -21.09
CA PRO A 265 -28.76 -25.72 -21.16
C PRO A 265 -29.50 -26.37 -22.33
N THR A 266 -30.61 -27.01 -22.03
CA THR A 266 -31.57 -27.45 -23.07
C THR A 266 -32.38 -26.25 -23.55
N GLU A 267 -32.51 -26.13 -24.88
CA GLU A 267 -33.15 -25.19 -25.75
C GLU A 267 -34.36 -24.40 -25.20
#